data_467fd5b49d4202878d52437e65dd32a1
#
_entry.id   467fd5b49d4202878d52437e65dd32a1
#
_cell.length_a   1.000
_cell.length_b   1.000
_cell.length_c   1.000
_cell.angle_alpha   90.00
_cell.angle_beta   90.00
_cell.angle_gamma   90.00
#
_symmetry.space_group_name_H-M   'P 1'
#
loop_
_entity.id
_entity.type
_entity.pdbx_description
1 polymer ?
#
loop_
_entity_poly.entity_id
_entity_poly.type
_entity_poly.pdbx_seq_one_letter_code
_entity_poly.pdbx_strand_id
1 'polypeptide(L)'
;MANDMAVIPEVWPVAADRVGIWLVSGDDAWRTMAVASDSEPHFEIELELMARGVRDRLAMMHSTSWRIDGPRLIVTYMAVLQAEDLVKGIWPGARPVTAKLLDAVGKPPVHAPDEAPAPRYIDVLAHGLRHLRFLMDTDPANAAAMGPLMRQHLEPLSPALAGLYAA
;
A
#
# COMPACT_ATOMS: atom_id res chain seq x y z
N MET A 1 6.55 -17.28 -28.94
CA MET A 1 7.32 -16.24 -28.25
C MET A 1 6.63 -16.01 -26.92
N ALA A 2 7.31 -16.29 -25.81
CA ALA A 2 6.76 -15.95 -24.50
C ALA A 2 6.62 -14.42 -24.47
N ASN A 3 5.41 -13.95 -24.24
CA ASN A 3 5.16 -12.53 -23.98
C ASN A 3 5.77 -12.27 -22.61
N ASP A 4 6.99 -11.76 -22.53
CA ASP A 4 7.61 -11.39 -21.26
C ASP A 4 6.77 -10.25 -20.66
N MET A 5 5.95 -10.61 -19.70
CA MET A 5 5.13 -9.66 -18.97
C MET A 5 6.05 -8.78 -18.12
N ALA A 6 6.03 -7.48 -18.35
CA ALA A 6 6.82 -6.54 -17.56
C ALA A 6 6.28 -6.44 -16.13
N VAL A 7 7.15 -6.64 -15.14
CA VAL A 7 6.81 -6.47 -13.72
C VAL A 7 7.09 -5.04 -13.31
N ILE A 8 6.09 -4.38 -12.73
CA ILE A 8 6.20 -3.00 -12.22
C ILE A 8 5.85 -3.01 -10.73
N PRO A 9 6.84 -2.89 -9.85
CA PRO A 9 6.61 -2.65 -8.45
C PRO A 9 6.01 -1.25 -8.22
N GLU A 10 5.03 -1.17 -7.34
CA GLU A 10 4.50 0.09 -6.82
C GLU A 10 4.45 0.06 -5.29
N VAL A 11 4.62 1.20 -4.66
CA VAL A 11 4.52 1.35 -3.21
C VAL A 11 3.55 2.45 -2.83
N TRP A 12 2.72 2.14 -1.83
CA TRP A 12 1.81 3.06 -1.17
C TRP A 12 2.39 3.41 0.20
N PRO A 13 3.13 4.54 0.31
CA PRO A 13 3.74 4.94 1.56
C PRO A 13 2.70 5.61 2.45
N VAL A 14 2.46 5.05 3.62
CA VAL A 14 1.54 5.57 4.61
C VAL A 14 2.26 5.93 5.90
N ALA A 15 1.80 6.98 6.53
CA ALA A 15 2.25 7.40 7.86
C ALA A 15 1.04 7.74 8.72
N ALA A 16 1.18 7.65 10.03
CA ALA A 16 0.13 8.03 10.97
C ALA A 16 0.63 9.08 11.94
N ASP A 17 -0.24 10.03 12.26
CA ASP A 17 -0.09 10.98 13.35
C ASP A 17 -1.33 10.93 14.26
N ARG A 18 -1.43 11.83 15.23
CA ARG A 18 -2.58 11.89 16.14
C ARG A 18 -3.92 12.18 15.44
N VAL A 19 -3.89 12.69 14.20
CA VAL A 19 -5.08 13.06 13.43
C VAL A 19 -5.62 11.89 12.63
N GLY A 20 -4.73 11.05 12.08
CA GLY A 20 -5.15 9.93 11.24
C GLY A 20 -4.02 9.29 10.45
N ILE A 21 -4.42 8.48 9.47
CA ILE A 21 -3.51 7.91 8.47
C ILE A 21 -3.45 8.84 7.26
N TRP A 22 -2.27 8.96 6.70
CA TRP A 22 -1.97 9.79 5.55
C TRP A 22 -1.27 8.98 4.47
N LEU A 23 -1.66 9.20 3.22
CA LEU A 23 -0.92 8.73 2.06
C LEU A 23 0.18 9.76 1.74
N VAL A 24 1.43 9.40 1.98
CA VAL A 24 2.58 10.31 1.86
C VAL A 24 2.85 10.69 0.42
N SER A 25 2.58 9.79 -0.52
CA SER A 25 2.74 10.03 -1.96
C SER A 25 1.67 10.95 -2.57
N GLY A 26 0.64 11.35 -1.81
CA GLY A 26 -0.43 12.22 -2.29
C GLY A 26 -1.59 11.47 -2.90
N ASP A 27 -1.76 11.53 -4.21
CA ASP A 27 -2.96 11.01 -4.88
C ASP A 27 -2.76 9.63 -5.55
N ASP A 28 -1.53 9.11 -5.60
CA ASP A 28 -1.20 7.84 -6.27
C ASP A 28 0.01 7.15 -5.60
N ALA A 29 0.28 5.90 -5.99
CA ALA A 29 1.47 5.18 -5.58
C ALA A 29 2.74 5.76 -6.23
N TRP A 30 3.87 5.52 -5.59
CA TRP A 30 5.16 5.63 -6.29
C TRP A 30 5.42 4.33 -7.04
N ARG A 31 5.75 4.45 -8.32
CA ARG A 31 6.05 3.29 -9.19
C ARG A 31 7.49 3.32 -9.61
N THR A 32 8.09 2.15 -9.63
CA THR A 32 9.42 1.96 -10.21
C THR A 32 9.32 1.82 -11.74
N MET A 33 10.44 1.77 -12.41
CA MET A 33 10.49 1.29 -13.78
C MET A 33 10.16 -0.21 -13.82
N ALA A 34 9.83 -0.71 -15.01
CA ALA A 34 9.68 -2.15 -15.21
C ALA A 34 11.00 -2.87 -14.87
N VAL A 35 10.87 -3.94 -14.09
CA VAL A 35 12.00 -4.75 -13.66
C VAL A 35 12.09 -6.03 -14.48
N ALA A 36 13.28 -6.57 -14.62
CA ALA A 36 13.47 -7.86 -15.24
C ALA A 36 12.81 -8.97 -14.40
N SER A 37 12.40 -10.05 -15.03
CA SER A 37 11.72 -11.16 -14.38
C SER A 37 12.54 -11.88 -13.30
N ASP A 38 13.85 -11.69 -13.31
CA ASP A 38 14.82 -12.20 -12.34
C ASP A 38 15.20 -11.19 -11.24
N SER A 39 14.67 -9.97 -11.30
CA SER A 39 14.89 -8.94 -10.28
C SER A 39 13.99 -9.16 -9.09
N GLU A 40 14.47 -8.73 -7.91
CA GLU A 40 13.72 -8.73 -6.66
C GLU A 40 12.86 -7.46 -6.56
N PRO A 41 11.52 -7.52 -6.74
CA PRO A 41 10.67 -6.34 -6.71
C PRO A 41 10.80 -5.55 -5.40
N HIS A 42 11.04 -6.24 -4.29
CA HIS A 42 11.25 -5.63 -2.98
C HIS A 42 12.46 -4.68 -2.97
N PHE A 43 13.56 -5.09 -3.58
CA PHE A 43 14.78 -4.28 -3.67
C PHE A 43 14.56 -3.00 -4.49
N GLU A 44 13.82 -3.10 -5.59
CA GLU A 44 13.48 -1.94 -6.43
C GLU A 44 12.63 -0.92 -5.66
N ILE A 45 11.71 -1.39 -4.82
CA ILE A 45 10.94 -0.50 -3.95
C ILE A 45 11.83 0.17 -2.90
N GLU A 46 12.81 -0.54 -2.31
CA GLU A 46 13.77 0.08 -1.40
C GLU A 46 14.56 1.20 -2.07
N LEU A 47 15.00 0.98 -3.30
CA LEU A 47 15.69 2.01 -4.09
C LEU A 47 14.78 3.23 -4.36
N GLU A 48 13.51 3.01 -4.67
CA GLU A 48 12.54 4.09 -4.86
C GLU A 48 12.35 4.90 -3.55
N LEU A 49 12.21 4.22 -2.41
CA LEU A 49 12.11 4.88 -1.10
C LEU A 49 13.37 5.69 -0.76
N MET A 50 14.56 5.19 -1.12
CA MET A 50 15.81 5.93 -1.00
C MET A 50 15.81 7.16 -1.88
N ALA A 51 15.42 7.04 -3.14
CA ALA A 51 15.35 8.14 -4.09
C ALA A 51 14.36 9.24 -3.64
N ARG A 52 13.30 8.85 -2.94
CA ARG A 52 12.34 9.77 -2.31
C ARG A 52 12.81 10.35 -0.97
N GLY A 53 13.94 9.91 -0.44
CA GLY A 53 14.48 10.39 0.84
C GLY A 53 13.66 9.95 2.07
N VAL A 54 12.92 8.85 1.96
CA VAL A 54 12.05 8.36 3.06
C VAL A 54 12.50 7.02 3.63
N ARG A 55 13.55 6.39 3.06
CA ARG A 55 14.01 5.06 3.48
C ARG A 55 14.35 4.99 4.97
N ASP A 56 14.94 6.02 5.52
CA ASP A 56 15.34 6.07 6.94
C ASP A 56 14.15 6.14 7.90
N ARG A 57 12.96 6.43 7.38
CA ARG A 57 11.70 6.44 8.14
C ARG A 57 10.88 5.16 7.97
N LEU A 58 11.37 4.22 7.17
CA LEU A 58 10.66 2.97 6.91
C LEU A 58 10.62 2.10 8.17
N ALA A 59 9.43 1.88 8.70
CA ALA A 59 9.18 0.99 9.83
C ALA A 59 8.97 -0.46 9.38
N MET A 60 8.18 -0.62 8.33
CA MET A 60 7.94 -1.92 7.70
C MET A 60 7.47 -1.75 6.26
N MET A 61 7.65 -2.80 5.48
CA MET A 61 7.15 -2.90 4.12
C MET A 61 6.68 -4.32 3.85
N HIS A 62 5.54 -4.45 3.18
CA HIS A 62 4.97 -5.74 2.85
C HIS A 62 4.27 -5.68 1.49
N SER A 63 4.44 -6.73 0.67
CA SER A 63 3.65 -6.88 -0.54
C SER A 63 2.22 -7.30 -0.18
N THR A 64 1.24 -6.60 -0.71
CA THR A 64 -0.17 -6.81 -0.33
C THR A 64 -1.01 -7.40 -1.44
N SER A 65 -0.70 -7.11 -2.69
CA SER A 65 -1.49 -7.57 -3.82
C SER A 65 -0.70 -7.49 -5.13
N TRP A 66 -1.29 -8.01 -6.16
CA TRP A 66 -0.85 -7.81 -7.54
C TRP A 66 -2.07 -7.71 -8.47
N ARG A 67 -1.87 -7.11 -9.63
CA ARG A 67 -2.88 -7.01 -10.68
C ARG A 67 -2.23 -6.98 -12.05
N ILE A 68 -3.02 -7.35 -13.05
CA ILE A 68 -2.62 -7.22 -14.46
C ILE A 68 -3.16 -5.90 -14.99
N ASP A 69 -2.31 -5.14 -15.65
CA ASP A 69 -2.63 -3.89 -16.34
C ASP A 69 -2.04 -3.94 -17.76
N GLY A 70 -2.86 -4.40 -18.71
CA GLY A 70 -2.41 -4.67 -20.07
C GLY A 70 -1.28 -5.71 -20.10
N PRO A 71 -0.11 -5.39 -20.68
CA PRO A 71 1.04 -6.30 -20.73
C PRO A 71 1.89 -6.27 -19.44
N ARG A 72 1.39 -5.67 -18.35
CA ARG A 72 2.16 -5.41 -17.13
C ARG A 72 1.58 -6.15 -15.93
N LEU A 73 2.46 -6.69 -15.10
CA LEU A 73 2.13 -7.18 -13.77
C LEU A 73 2.53 -6.11 -12.75
N ILE A 74 1.55 -5.50 -12.12
CA ILE A 74 1.78 -4.53 -11.04
C ILE A 74 1.85 -5.28 -9.72
N VAL A 75 2.96 -5.16 -9.00
CA VAL A 75 3.13 -5.72 -7.66
C VAL A 75 3.04 -4.60 -6.65
N THR A 76 2.06 -4.68 -5.76
CA THR A 76 1.72 -3.61 -4.81
C THR A 76 2.33 -3.86 -3.45
N TYR A 77 3.04 -2.86 -2.94
CA TYR A 77 3.60 -2.83 -1.60
C TYR A 77 2.93 -1.73 -0.76
N MET A 78 2.75 -2.01 0.52
CA MET A 78 2.48 -1.00 1.53
C MET A 78 3.76 -0.73 2.31
N ALA A 79 4.13 0.54 2.46
CA ALA A 79 5.25 0.96 3.30
C ALA A 79 4.73 1.84 4.44
N VAL A 80 4.98 1.42 5.68
CA VAL A 80 4.67 2.22 6.87
C VAL A 80 5.88 3.06 7.20
N LEU A 81 5.70 4.38 7.16
CA LEU A 81 6.73 5.37 7.50
C LEU A 81 6.47 5.94 8.89
N GLN A 82 7.53 6.13 9.66
CA GLN A 82 7.43 6.78 10.97
C GLN A 82 7.36 8.30 10.82
N ALA A 83 6.43 8.91 11.55
CA ALA A 83 6.32 10.34 11.70
C ALA A 83 6.46 10.68 13.20
N GLU A 84 7.44 11.52 13.55
CA GLU A 84 7.66 11.99 14.92
C GLU A 84 6.73 13.14 15.27
N ASP A 85 6.23 13.84 14.22
CA ASP A 85 5.35 15.00 14.31
C ASP A 85 4.13 14.82 13.39
N LEU A 86 3.39 15.92 13.18
CA LEU A 86 2.30 15.93 12.22
C LEU A 86 2.82 15.60 10.82
N VAL A 87 2.21 14.62 10.19
CA VAL A 87 2.59 14.13 8.86
C VAL A 87 2.68 15.27 7.84
N LYS A 88 1.73 16.19 7.85
CA LYS A 88 1.73 17.37 6.97
C LYS A 88 2.93 18.30 7.16
N GLY A 89 3.51 18.33 8.35
CA GLY A 89 4.72 19.11 8.61
C GLY A 89 5.96 18.52 7.94
N ILE A 90 6.01 17.18 7.86
CA ILE A 90 7.10 16.44 7.23
C ILE A 90 6.85 16.32 5.71
N TRP A 91 5.63 15.98 5.32
CA TRP A 91 5.22 15.80 3.93
C TRP A 91 4.02 16.67 3.58
N PRO A 92 4.22 17.91 3.15
CA PRO A 92 3.11 18.85 2.85
C PRO A 92 2.13 18.34 1.79
N GLY A 93 2.61 17.51 0.87
CA GLY A 93 1.81 16.88 -0.19
C GLY A 93 0.96 15.68 0.26
N ALA A 94 1.16 15.17 1.49
CA ALA A 94 0.42 14.02 1.98
C ALA A 94 -1.10 14.27 1.99
N ARG A 95 -1.87 13.23 1.68
CA ARG A 95 -3.34 13.26 1.67
C ARG A 95 -3.91 12.44 2.81
N PRO A 96 -4.94 12.94 3.51
CA PRO A 96 -5.57 12.19 4.59
C PRO A 96 -6.35 11.01 4.02
N VAL A 97 -6.23 9.85 4.68
CA VAL A 97 -7.06 8.67 4.41
C VAL A 97 -8.21 8.67 5.41
N THR A 98 -9.37 9.13 4.98
CA THR A 98 -10.53 9.28 5.86
C THR A 98 -11.41 8.02 5.85
N ALA A 99 -12.15 7.79 6.94
CA ALA A 99 -13.13 6.71 7.01
C ALA A 99 -14.12 6.77 5.84
N LYS A 100 -14.57 7.98 5.47
CA LYS A 100 -15.47 8.20 4.34
C LYS A 100 -14.89 7.70 3.00
N LEU A 101 -13.59 7.87 2.79
CA LEU A 101 -12.91 7.34 1.60
C LEU A 101 -12.86 5.81 1.62
N LEU A 102 -12.61 5.21 2.80
CA LEU A 102 -12.56 3.77 2.97
C LEU A 102 -13.95 3.12 2.84
N ASP A 103 -14.99 3.77 3.32
CA ASP A 103 -16.38 3.29 3.21
C ASP A 103 -16.88 3.32 1.75
N ALA A 104 -16.30 4.16 0.91
CA ALA A 104 -16.62 4.23 -0.51
C ALA A 104 -16.02 3.07 -1.34
N VAL A 105 -15.19 2.23 -0.72
CA VAL A 105 -14.58 1.08 -1.38
C VAL A 105 -15.60 -0.05 -1.52
N GLY A 106 -16.06 -0.25 -2.76
CA GLY A 106 -16.94 -1.35 -3.10
C GLY A 106 -16.23 -2.72 -3.03
N LYS A 107 -17.04 -3.78 -3.02
CA LYS A 107 -16.53 -5.13 -3.27
C LYS A 107 -15.95 -5.17 -4.68
N PRO A 108 -14.81 -5.87 -4.94
CA PRO A 108 -14.37 -6.05 -6.30
C PRO A 108 -15.46 -6.79 -7.07
N PRO A 109 -15.66 -6.41 -8.32
CA PRO A 109 -16.58 -7.16 -9.16
C PRO A 109 -16.08 -8.60 -9.27
N VAL A 110 -16.98 -9.56 -9.03
CA VAL A 110 -16.74 -10.98 -9.31
C VAL A 110 -16.90 -11.16 -10.82
N HIS A 111 -16.00 -10.60 -11.60
CA HIS A 111 -16.00 -10.68 -13.05
C HIS A 111 -14.75 -11.40 -13.54
N ALA A 112 -14.84 -11.93 -14.74
CA ALA A 112 -13.66 -12.42 -15.42
C ALA A 112 -12.57 -11.32 -15.47
N PRO A 113 -11.29 -11.68 -15.33
CA PRO A 113 -10.18 -10.70 -15.28
C PRO A 113 -10.19 -9.69 -16.42
N ASP A 114 -10.69 -10.08 -17.58
CA ASP A 114 -10.72 -9.24 -18.79
C ASP A 114 -11.86 -8.21 -18.81
N GLU A 115 -12.84 -8.34 -17.90
CA GLU A 115 -14.03 -7.49 -17.83
C GLU A 115 -14.04 -6.57 -16.61
N ALA A 116 -13.13 -6.77 -15.67
CA ALA A 116 -13.07 -5.97 -14.47
C ALA A 116 -12.53 -4.56 -14.79
N PRO A 117 -13.20 -3.48 -14.37
CA PRO A 117 -12.64 -2.16 -14.49
C PRO A 117 -11.34 -2.06 -13.68
N ALA A 118 -10.40 -1.24 -14.16
CA ALA A 118 -9.18 -0.97 -13.41
C ALA A 118 -9.53 -0.47 -11.98
N PRO A 119 -8.92 -1.01 -10.92
CA PRO A 119 -9.20 -0.59 -9.56
C PRO A 119 -8.81 0.88 -9.40
N ARG A 120 -9.67 1.64 -8.71
CA ARG A 120 -9.33 3.01 -8.31
C ARG A 120 -8.21 2.97 -7.28
N TYR A 121 -7.41 4.04 -7.20
CA TYR A 121 -6.33 4.13 -6.22
C TYR A 121 -6.83 3.86 -4.78
N ILE A 122 -8.03 4.35 -4.45
CA ILE A 122 -8.60 4.17 -3.11
C ILE A 122 -8.93 2.70 -2.81
N ASP A 123 -9.31 1.92 -3.82
CA ASP A 123 -9.59 0.49 -3.65
C ASP A 123 -8.30 -0.26 -3.30
N VAL A 124 -7.19 0.07 -3.97
CA VAL A 124 -5.88 -0.52 -3.71
C VAL A 124 -5.38 -0.12 -2.33
N LEU A 125 -5.47 1.16 -1.98
CA LEU A 125 -5.06 1.69 -0.68
C LEU A 125 -5.85 1.06 0.48
N ALA A 126 -7.18 1.01 0.36
CA ALA A 126 -8.03 0.41 1.39
C ALA A 126 -7.73 -1.06 1.61
N HIS A 127 -7.46 -1.78 0.53
CA HIS A 127 -7.00 -3.17 0.61
C HIS A 127 -5.69 -3.30 1.35
N GLY A 128 -4.72 -2.46 0.99
CA GLY A 128 -3.42 -2.43 1.65
C GLY A 128 -3.56 -2.17 3.16
N LEU A 129 -4.40 -1.21 3.56
CA LEU A 129 -4.64 -0.89 4.97
C LEU A 129 -5.33 -2.05 5.72
N ARG A 130 -6.30 -2.73 5.11
CA ARG A 130 -6.93 -3.93 5.70
C ARG A 130 -5.93 -5.09 5.81
N HIS A 131 -5.01 -5.22 4.88
CA HIS A 131 -3.93 -6.19 4.95
C HIS A 131 -2.96 -5.84 6.09
N LEU A 132 -2.59 -4.58 6.27
CA LEU A 132 -1.80 -4.14 7.42
C LEU A 132 -2.52 -4.43 8.74
N ARG A 133 -3.85 -4.23 8.79
CA ARG A 133 -4.66 -4.61 9.95
C ARG A 133 -4.58 -6.12 10.22
N PHE A 134 -4.66 -6.94 9.20
CA PHE A 134 -4.50 -8.39 9.33
C PHE A 134 -3.10 -8.75 9.88
N LEU A 135 -2.03 -8.15 9.36
CA LEU A 135 -0.67 -8.39 9.84
C LEU A 135 -0.49 -7.96 11.30
N MET A 136 -1.11 -6.84 11.68
CA MET A 136 -1.12 -6.35 13.07
C MET A 136 -1.73 -7.37 14.03
N ASP A 137 -2.79 -8.07 13.62
CA ASP A 137 -3.50 -9.05 14.45
C ASP A 137 -2.78 -10.40 14.52
N THR A 138 -2.04 -10.75 13.48
CA THR A 138 -1.47 -12.10 13.33
C THR A 138 0.04 -12.18 13.59
N ASP A 139 0.73 -11.05 13.57
CA ASP A 139 2.18 -11.00 13.77
C ASP A 139 2.58 -9.87 14.74
N PRO A 140 2.98 -10.24 15.98
CA PRO A 140 3.42 -9.26 16.98
C PRO A 140 4.62 -8.39 16.55
N ALA A 141 5.51 -8.90 15.70
CA ALA A 141 6.66 -8.14 15.22
C ALA A 141 6.19 -7.01 14.27
N ASN A 142 5.28 -7.34 13.36
CA ASN A 142 4.67 -6.33 12.48
C ASN A 142 3.86 -5.30 13.29
N ALA A 143 3.09 -5.75 14.28
CA ALA A 143 2.36 -4.85 15.16
C ALA A 143 3.29 -3.87 15.91
N ALA A 144 4.42 -4.36 16.40
CA ALA A 144 5.41 -3.51 17.07
C ALA A 144 6.07 -2.51 16.11
N ALA A 145 6.42 -2.95 14.90
CA ALA A 145 7.06 -2.11 13.89
C ALA A 145 6.15 -0.96 13.42
N MET A 146 4.84 -1.17 13.30
CA MET A 146 3.88 -0.14 12.88
C MET A 146 3.81 1.04 13.86
N GLY A 147 4.13 0.82 15.12
CA GLY A 147 4.03 1.85 16.16
C GLY A 147 2.59 2.10 16.65
N PRO A 148 2.43 2.81 17.77
CA PRO A 148 1.14 2.93 18.45
C PRO A 148 0.09 3.72 17.67
N LEU A 149 0.48 4.82 17.00
CA LEU A 149 -0.48 5.65 16.26
C LEU A 149 -1.03 4.93 15.03
N MET A 150 -0.17 4.26 14.26
CA MET A 150 -0.65 3.47 13.11
C MET A 150 -1.60 2.36 13.58
N ARG A 151 -1.25 1.63 14.62
CA ARG A 151 -2.12 0.60 15.19
C ARG A 151 -3.48 1.14 15.63
N GLN A 152 -3.49 2.26 16.34
CA GLN A 152 -4.72 2.91 16.78
C GLN A 152 -5.67 3.22 15.62
N HIS A 153 -5.13 3.73 14.51
CA HIS A 153 -5.94 4.09 13.35
C HIS A 153 -6.31 2.91 12.45
N LEU A 154 -5.55 1.80 12.50
CA LEU A 154 -5.91 0.57 11.81
C LEU A 154 -6.97 -0.25 12.56
N GLU A 155 -7.07 -0.13 13.88
CA GLU A 155 -7.95 -0.93 14.73
C GLU A 155 -9.42 -0.95 14.28
N PRO A 156 -10.04 0.16 13.84
CA PRO A 156 -11.42 0.16 13.35
C PRO A 156 -11.62 -0.57 12.02
N LEU A 157 -10.56 -0.85 11.28
CA LEU A 157 -10.67 -1.49 9.96
C LEU A 157 -10.89 -3.00 10.11
N SER A 158 -11.73 -3.56 9.25
CA SER A 158 -11.86 -5.01 9.15
C SER A 158 -10.60 -5.62 8.56
N PRO A 159 -9.94 -6.58 9.23
CA PRO A 159 -8.77 -7.24 8.68
C PRO A 159 -9.14 -8.06 7.44
N ALA A 160 -8.31 -8.02 6.41
CA ALA A 160 -8.48 -8.84 5.22
C ALA A 160 -7.13 -9.11 4.56
N LEU A 161 -6.94 -10.33 4.07
CA LEU A 161 -5.88 -10.61 3.13
C LEU A 161 -6.19 -9.95 1.79
N ALA A 162 -5.17 -9.43 1.13
CA ALA A 162 -5.34 -8.88 -0.20
C ALA A 162 -5.92 -9.95 -1.15
N GLY A 163 -6.92 -9.56 -1.91
CA GLY A 163 -7.63 -10.47 -2.82
C GLY A 163 -8.72 -11.33 -2.17
N LEU A 164 -8.82 -11.37 -0.84
CA LEU A 164 -9.91 -12.01 -0.14
C LEU A 164 -10.87 -10.95 0.41
N TYR A 165 -12.07 -10.91 -0.13
CA TYR A 165 -13.14 -10.08 0.41
C TYR A 165 -14.02 -10.94 1.30
N ALA A 166 -14.09 -10.57 2.56
CA ALA A 166 -15.18 -11.06 3.39
C ALA A 166 -16.50 -10.51 2.84
N ALA A 167 -17.45 -11.42 2.62
CA ALA A 167 -18.79 -11.08 2.20
C ALA A 167 -19.51 -10.23 3.25
#